data_d1cfadd11cc6b37e64705f51a45038a3
#
_entry.id   d1cfadd11cc6b37e64705f51a45038a3
#
_cell.length_a   1.000
_cell.length_b   1.000
_cell.length_c   1.000
_cell.angle_alpha   90.00
_cell.angle_beta   90.00
_cell.angle_gamma   90.00
#
_symmetry.space_group_name_H-M   'P 1'
#
loop_
_entity.id
_entity.type
_entity.pdbx_description
1 polymer ?
#
loop_
_entity_poly.entity_id
_entity_poly.type
_entity_poly.pdbx_seq_one_letter_code
_entity_poly.pdbx_strand_id
1 'polypeptide(L)'
;MSAQTISMSLNPQQVELLQRAVDAGAAADLGALVRRALIEYDQPAPARPAAPAPDQRALAALSDRRERLYEHVMQPGTGKAVELLKDQVLRIEQVEGGQCVDFNCFNLHDYKEYMHCGRTRTVHGLNPGPGTFLWSAPPRERAMMLMLEDTVRCNDVMFPRCSAYLYESAYGFHAHTNCHDIQSEAQREYGLTPDDVHDSYNFFMCTEVRGGRGEIKRQHSKAGDHVELLALMDLLAVPNVCGADVMRTSNFALKPIKLSIYSASPRDLARVPPLRSYASQRTPADFRNPHIRGERALRREPGYVPAFTNVPLRLTPYEFELDASERARLQASGLHSIYGDDEGGALRDVVFSWWETRFLGQ
;
A
#
# COMPACT_ATOMS: atom_id res chain seq x y z
N MET A 1 2.04 57.54 2.17
CA MET A 1 0.86 56.76 1.70
C MET A 1 -0.01 56.53 2.95
N SER A 2 -1.31 56.89 2.90
CA SER A 2 -2.23 56.63 4.02
C SER A 2 -2.49 55.11 4.12
N ALA A 3 -2.47 54.57 5.34
CA ALA A 3 -2.84 53.20 5.60
C ALA A 3 -4.31 52.96 5.22
N GLN A 4 -4.60 51.95 4.45
CA GLN A 4 -5.95 51.57 4.06
C GLN A 4 -6.41 50.40 4.98
N THR A 5 -7.61 50.53 5.50
CA THR A 5 -8.20 49.49 6.35
C THR A 5 -8.81 48.41 5.47
N ILE A 6 -8.41 47.15 5.69
CA ILE A 6 -9.02 45.97 5.07
C ILE A 6 -9.77 45.19 6.16
N SER A 7 -11.02 44.84 5.89
CA SER A 7 -11.82 44.01 6.80
C SER A 7 -11.80 42.55 6.35
N MET A 8 -11.52 41.65 7.30
CA MET A 8 -11.53 40.21 7.09
C MET A 8 -12.53 39.55 8.04
N SER A 9 -13.54 38.90 7.50
CA SER A 9 -14.55 38.18 8.30
C SER A 9 -14.10 36.78 8.62
N LEU A 10 -14.13 36.36 9.88
CA LEU A 10 -13.68 35.07 10.37
C LEU A 10 -14.79 34.39 11.17
N ASN A 11 -14.89 33.07 11.05
CA ASN A 11 -15.72 32.27 11.96
C ASN A 11 -14.96 31.96 13.27
N PRO A 12 -15.67 31.51 14.34
CA PRO A 12 -15.04 31.26 15.64
C PRO A 12 -13.86 30.28 15.59
N GLN A 13 -13.90 29.25 14.73
CA GLN A 13 -12.83 28.26 14.62
C GLN A 13 -11.59 28.87 13.95
N GLN A 14 -11.77 29.73 12.95
CA GLN A 14 -10.67 30.46 12.31
C GLN A 14 -9.99 31.40 13.31
N VAL A 15 -10.77 32.12 14.10
CA VAL A 15 -10.23 32.98 15.20
C VAL A 15 -9.44 32.11 16.18
N GLU A 16 -9.99 31.00 16.64
CA GLU A 16 -9.31 30.07 17.54
C GLU A 16 -7.98 29.58 17.00
N LEU A 17 -7.91 29.21 15.72
CA LEU A 17 -6.66 28.76 15.06
C LEU A 17 -5.60 29.86 15.07
N LEU A 18 -5.98 31.08 14.72
CA LEU A 18 -5.07 32.22 14.74
C LEU A 18 -4.60 32.56 16.16
N GLN A 19 -5.51 32.51 17.14
CA GLN A 19 -5.16 32.74 18.54
C GLN A 19 -4.18 31.67 19.06
N ARG A 20 -4.40 30.42 18.76
CA ARG A 20 -3.45 29.33 19.11
C ARG A 20 -2.05 29.58 18.52
N ALA A 21 -1.95 30.13 17.31
CA ALA A 21 -0.66 30.48 16.73
C ALA A 21 0.02 31.63 17.49
N VAL A 22 -0.74 32.64 17.91
CA VAL A 22 -0.24 33.72 18.76
C VAL A 22 0.21 33.18 20.11
N ASP A 23 -0.61 32.38 20.77
CA ASP A 23 -0.30 31.76 22.07
C ASP A 23 0.93 30.84 22.01
N ALA A 24 1.17 30.22 20.87
CA ALA A 24 2.37 29.43 20.60
C ALA A 24 3.62 30.29 20.27
N GLY A 25 3.50 31.64 20.31
CA GLY A 25 4.61 32.54 20.09
C GLY A 25 4.95 32.80 18.61
N ALA A 26 4.05 32.45 17.67
CA ALA A 26 4.27 32.75 16.27
C ALA A 26 4.29 34.27 15.97
N ALA A 27 3.57 35.06 16.73
CA ALA A 27 3.53 36.51 16.64
C ALA A 27 3.07 37.09 17.97
N ALA A 28 3.27 38.40 18.19
CA ALA A 28 2.88 39.06 19.41
C ALA A 28 1.33 39.25 19.57
N ASP A 29 0.65 39.38 18.43
CA ASP A 29 -0.81 39.56 18.36
C ASP A 29 -1.32 39.14 16.95
N LEU A 30 -2.64 39.15 16.77
CA LEU A 30 -3.27 38.80 15.48
C LEU A 30 -2.84 39.73 14.33
N GLY A 31 -2.67 41.02 14.60
CA GLY A 31 -2.21 41.96 13.57
C GLY A 31 -0.76 41.66 13.11
N ALA A 32 0.11 41.36 14.07
CA ALA A 32 1.48 40.92 13.78
C ALA A 32 1.49 39.59 13.01
N LEU A 33 0.59 38.65 13.38
CA LEU A 33 0.46 37.37 12.64
C LEU A 33 0.04 37.56 11.19
N VAL A 34 -0.93 38.43 10.93
CA VAL A 34 -1.38 38.77 9.55
C VAL A 34 -0.24 39.40 8.75
N ARG A 35 0.49 40.37 9.35
CA ARG A 35 1.66 40.97 8.66
C ARG A 35 2.75 39.94 8.37
N ARG A 36 3.02 39.04 9.31
CA ARG A 36 3.97 37.94 9.09
C ARG A 36 3.52 37.02 7.96
N ALA A 37 2.26 36.62 7.94
CA ALA A 37 1.70 35.78 6.90
C ALA A 37 1.82 36.42 5.50
N LEU A 38 1.60 37.72 5.38
CA LEU A 38 1.79 38.44 4.12
C LEU A 38 3.26 38.46 3.65
N ILE A 39 4.22 38.52 4.58
CA ILE A 39 5.66 38.51 4.26
C ILE A 39 6.12 37.11 3.83
N GLU A 40 5.58 36.08 4.47
CA GLU A 40 6.02 34.70 4.27
C GLU A 40 5.16 33.92 3.26
N TYR A 41 4.12 34.53 2.67
CA TYR A 41 3.14 33.86 1.83
C TYR A 41 3.76 33.07 0.66
N ASP A 42 4.73 33.67 -0.02
CA ASP A 42 5.43 33.07 -1.17
C ASP A 42 6.68 32.25 -0.77
N GLN A 43 6.97 32.13 0.51
CA GLN A 43 8.10 31.37 0.98
C GLN A 43 7.74 29.86 1.06
N PRO A 44 8.67 28.96 0.72
CA PRO A 44 8.42 27.55 0.92
C PRO A 44 8.13 27.27 2.39
N ALA A 45 7.06 26.49 2.64
CA ALA A 45 6.70 26.10 4.01
C ALA A 45 7.90 25.45 4.69
N PRO A 46 8.18 25.78 5.97
CA PRO A 46 9.23 25.09 6.71
C PRO A 46 8.96 23.58 6.71
N ALA A 47 10.01 22.79 6.50
CA ALA A 47 9.91 21.33 6.53
C ALA A 47 9.22 20.92 7.84
N ARG A 48 8.16 20.11 7.72
CA ARG A 48 7.47 19.58 8.90
C ARG A 48 8.49 18.84 9.74
N PRO A 49 8.60 19.13 11.06
CA PRO A 49 9.52 18.40 11.90
C PRO A 49 9.26 16.91 11.75
N ALA A 50 10.26 16.15 11.35
CA ALA A 50 10.16 14.68 11.35
C ALA A 50 9.84 14.25 12.79
N ALA A 51 8.97 13.25 12.95
CA ALA A 51 8.81 12.62 14.26
C ALA A 51 10.21 12.22 14.77
N PRO A 52 10.49 12.40 16.07
CA PRO A 52 11.79 12.05 16.62
C PRO A 52 12.10 10.60 16.25
N ALA A 53 13.19 10.41 15.55
CA ALA A 53 13.65 9.06 15.22
C ALA A 53 13.93 8.30 16.53
N PRO A 54 13.57 7.02 16.61
CA PRO A 54 13.90 6.19 17.77
C PRO A 54 15.41 6.26 18.04
N ASP A 55 15.80 6.25 19.31
CA ASP A 55 17.21 6.19 19.67
C ASP A 55 17.84 4.90 19.13
N GLN A 56 18.66 5.03 18.10
CA GLN A 56 19.28 3.90 17.40
C GLN A 56 20.19 3.07 18.33
N ARG A 57 20.82 3.71 19.35
CA ARG A 57 21.65 2.99 20.31
C ARG A 57 20.79 2.16 21.27
N ALA A 58 19.68 2.73 21.74
CA ALA A 58 18.73 2.02 22.58
C ALA A 58 18.10 0.85 21.82
N LEU A 59 17.71 1.04 20.55
CA LEU A 59 17.19 -0.03 19.70
C LEU A 59 18.22 -1.15 19.45
N ALA A 60 19.50 -0.78 19.22
CA ALA A 60 20.55 -1.77 18.97
C ALA A 60 20.84 -2.66 20.19
N ALA A 61 20.53 -2.19 21.40
CA ALA A 61 20.68 -2.97 22.64
C ALA A 61 19.55 -4.00 22.85
N LEU A 62 18.45 -3.90 22.12
CA LEU A 62 17.33 -4.83 22.24
C LEU A 62 17.50 -6.04 21.34
N SER A 63 16.97 -7.19 21.79
CA SER A 63 16.93 -8.41 20.99
C SER A 63 16.10 -8.21 19.72
N ASP A 64 16.62 -8.71 18.60
CA ASP A 64 15.94 -8.79 17.32
C ASP A 64 15.43 -10.21 17.00
N ARG A 65 15.54 -11.13 17.98
CA ARG A 65 15.13 -12.52 17.81
C ARG A 65 13.60 -12.59 17.65
N ARG A 66 13.18 -13.21 16.56
CA ARG A 66 11.78 -13.52 16.22
C ARG A 66 11.60 -15.03 16.13
N GLU A 67 10.41 -15.53 16.45
CA GLU A 67 9.99 -16.90 16.19
C GLU A 67 9.08 -16.90 14.96
N ARG A 68 9.32 -17.83 14.01
CA ARG A 68 8.45 -17.99 12.86
C ARG A 68 7.26 -18.85 13.24
N LEU A 69 6.05 -18.27 13.11
CA LEU A 69 4.77 -18.86 13.49
C LEU A 69 4.05 -19.50 12.30
N TYR A 70 4.24 -18.95 11.10
CA TYR A 70 3.55 -19.38 9.89
C TYR A 70 4.39 -19.10 8.64
N GLU A 71 4.24 -19.95 7.64
CA GLU A 71 4.81 -19.73 6.30
C GLU A 71 3.89 -20.32 5.24
N HIS A 72 3.73 -19.59 4.12
CA HIS A 72 2.93 -20.02 2.98
C HIS A 72 3.45 -19.37 1.69
N VAL A 73 3.48 -20.12 0.60
CA VAL A 73 3.80 -19.60 -0.74
C VAL A 73 2.52 -19.49 -1.55
N MET A 74 2.10 -18.25 -1.80
CA MET A 74 1.00 -17.98 -2.72
C MET A 74 1.47 -18.19 -4.15
N GLN A 75 0.72 -19.01 -4.89
CA GLN A 75 0.99 -19.26 -6.31
C GLN A 75 0.42 -18.12 -7.17
N PRO A 76 0.90 -17.96 -8.43
CA PRO A 76 0.31 -17.02 -9.38
C PRO A 76 -1.21 -17.13 -9.45
N GLY A 77 -1.88 -15.96 -9.42
CA GLY A 77 -3.34 -15.89 -9.49
C GLY A 77 -4.08 -16.37 -8.23
N THR A 78 -3.40 -16.45 -7.09
CA THR A 78 -4.01 -16.80 -5.81
C THR A 78 -3.81 -15.71 -4.77
N GLY A 79 -4.60 -15.79 -3.71
CA GLY A 79 -4.49 -14.94 -2.51
C GLY A 79 -4.61 -15.80 -1.25
N LYS A 80 -4.34 -15.19 -0.11
CA LYS A 80 -4.46 -15.87 1.18
C LYS A 80 -4.96 -14.93 2.26
N ALA A 81 -6.07 -15.27 2.91
CA ALA A 81 -6.46 -14.64 4.14
C ALA A 81 -5.72 -15.31 5.32
N VAL A 82 -5.08 -14.51 6.16
CA VAL A 82 -4.38 -14.98 7.35
C VAL A 82 -4.71 -14.11 8.56
N GLU A 83 -4.96 -14.76 9.70
CA GLU A 83 -5.07 -14.06 10.97
C GLU A 83 -3.69 -13.60 11.42
N LEU A 84 -3.60 -12.34 11.78
CA LEU A 84 -2.38 -11.69 12.25
C LEU A 84 -2.71 -11.01 13.58
N LEU A 85 -2.24 -11.57 14.67
CA LEU A 85 -2.53 -11.03 15.99
C LEU A 85 -1.64 -9.81 16.29
N LYS A 86 -2.10 -8.98 17.20
CA LYS A 86 -1.32 -7.86 17.70
C LYS A 86 0.07 -8.34 18.13
N ASP A 87 1.09 -7.51 17.87
CA ASP A 87 2.49 -7.79 18.14
C ASP A 87 3.07 -8.97 17.34
N GLN A 88 2.47 -9.29 16.18
CA GLN A 88 3.06 -10.17 15.18
C GLN A 88 3.52 -9.36 13.97
N VAL A 89 4.52 -9.88 13.26
CA VAL A 89 5.09 -9.30 12.05
C VAL A 89 4.74 -10.16 10.86
N LEU A 90 4.04 -9.56 9.88
CA LEU A 90 3.83 -10.15 8.56
C LEU A 90 4.96 -9.74 7.64
N ARG A 91 5.66 -10.71 7.06
CA ARG A 91 6.62 -10.52 5.98
C ARG A 91 6.04 -11.03 4.67
N ILE A 92 6.05 -10.17 3.66
CA ILE A 92 5.68 -10.47 2.28
C ILE A 92 6.96 -10.41 1.46
N GLU A 93 7.36 -11.54 0.88
CA GLU A 93 8.67 -11.73 0.26
C GLU A 93 8.56 -12.20 -1.19
N GLN A 94 9.35 -11.60 -2.05
CA GLN A 94 9.53 -12.00 -3.44
C GLN A 94 10.26 -13.36 -3.52
N VAL A 95 9.65 -14.35 -4.17
CA VAL A 95 10.31 -15.64 -4.43
C VAL A 95 11.28 -15.50 -5.61
N GLU A 96 10.82 -14.88 -6.69
CA GLU A 96 11.59 -14.71 -7.93
C GLU A 96 11.91 -13.24 -8.25
N GLY A 97 11.14 -12.31 -7.69
CA GLY A 97 11.21 -10.89 -7.98
C GLY A 97 10.24 -10.44 -9.07
N GLY A 98 10.00 -9.13 -9.15
CA GLY A 98 9.16 -8.54 -10.19
C GLY A 98 7.66 -8.79 -10.03
N GLN A 99 7.13 -9.10 -8.84
CA GLN A 99 5.71 -9.36 -8.58
C GLN A 99 5.10 -8.29 -7.69
N CYS A 100 3.98 -7.70 -8.11
CA CYS A 100 3.15 -6.84 -7.27
C CYS A 100 2.23 -7.69 -6.37
N VAL A 101 2.01 -7.18 -5.15
CA VAL A 101 1.09 -7.76 -4.17
C VAL A 101 0.07 -6.71 -3.77
N ASP A 102 -1.19 -6.99 -4.05
CA ASP A 102 -2.28 -6.16 -3.53
C ASP A 102 -2.66 -6.66 -2.14
N PHE A 103 -2.86 -5.74 -1.22
CA PHE A 103 -3.03 -6.05 0.18
C PHE A 103 -4.21 -5.29 0.77
N ASN A 104 -5.05 -6.02 1.50
CA ASN A 104 -6.09 -5.49 2.36
C ASN A 104 -5.96 -6.06 3.77
N CYS A 105 -6.49 -5.35 4.77
CA CYS A 105 -6.69 -5.94 6.10
C CYS A 105 -7.92 -5.36 6.80
N PHE A 106 -8.45 -6.16 7.72
CA PHE A 106 -9.63 -5.88 8.52
C PHE A 106 -9.31 -6.09 9.99
N ASN A 107 -9.97 -5.35 10.87
CA ASN A 107 -9.98 -5.71 12.29
C ASN A 107 -10.69 -7.04 12.47
N LEU A 108 -10.03 -8.01 13.08
CA LEU A 108 -10.55 -9.37 13.27
C LEU A 108 -11.85 -9.41 14.11
N HIS A 109 -12.04 -8.41 14.99
CA HIS A 109 -13.19 -8.30 15.87
C HIS A 109 -14.30 -7.37 15.38
N ASP A 110 -14.01 -6.58 14.31
CA ASP A 110 -14.98 -5.68 13.67
C ASP A 110 -14.59 -5.41 12.22
N TYR A 111 -15.05 -6.24 11.29
CA TYR A 111 -14.69 -6.16 9.87
C TYR A 111 -15.09 -4.83 9.19
N LYS A 112 -15.94 -4.01 9.81
CA LYS A 112 -16.24 -2.66 9.34
C LYS A 112 -15.09 -1.68 9.62
N GLU A 113 -14.10 -2.09 10.39
CA GLU A 113 -12.82 -1.41 10.49
C GLU A 113 -11.82 -2.10 9.56
N TYR A 114 -11.59 -1.51 8.43
CA TYR A 114 -10.70 -2.00 7.38
C TYR A 114 -9.64 -0.96 7.01
N MET A 115 -8.56 -1.40 6.40
CA MET A 115 -7.51 -0.54 5.88
C MET A 115 -8.06 0.41 4.81
N HIS A 116 -7.66 1.69 4.88
CA HIS A 116 -8.14 2.73 3.99
C HIS A 116 -6.98 3.47 3.32
N CYS A 117 -6.76 3.19 2.02
CA CYS A 117 -5.66 3.80 1.26
C CYS A 117 -5.74 5.32 1.22
N GLY A 118 -6.94 5.89 1.11
CA GLY A 118 -7.13 7.34 1.14
C GLY A 118 -6.64 8.00 2.42
N ARG A 119 -6.86 7.39 3.61
CA ARG A 119 -6.34 7.90 4.88
C ARG A 119 -4.82 7.72 4.96
N THR A 120 -4.31 6.56 4.61
CA THR A 120 -2.88 6.27 4.55
C THR A 120 -2.15 7.27 3.65
N ARG A 121 -2.66 7.50 2.45
CA ARG A 121 -2.15 8.48 1.48
C ARG A 121 -2.16 9.92 2.02
N THR A 122 -3.24 10.34 2.67
CA THR A 122 -3.36 11.70 3.25
C THR A 122 -2.30 11.96 4.30
N VAL A 123 -1.94 10.93 5.08
CA VAL A 123 -0.98 11.06 6.19
C VAL A 123 0.46 10.90 5.71
N HIS A 124 0.70 9.96 4.78
CA HIS A 124 2.05 9.50 4.44
C HIS A 124 2.47 9.74 2.99
N GLY A 125 1.59 10.30 2.14
CA GLY A 125 1.88 10.49 0.71
C GLY A 125 1.55 9.27 -0.14
N LEU A 126 1.95 9.32 -1.42
CA LEU A 126 1.55 8.34 -2.44
C LEU A 126 2.35 7.03 -2.37
N ASN A 127 3.59 7.10 -1.92
CA ASN A 127 4.52 5.98 -1.84
C ASN A 127 5.03 5.81 -0.40
N PRO A 128 4.19 5.36 0.55
CA PRO A 128 4.60 5.20 1.93
C PRO A 128 5.67 4.09 2.07
N GLY A 129 6.59 4.26 3.00
CA GLY A 129 7.70 3.34 3.26
C GLY A 129 7.90 3.07 4.76
N PRO A 130 9.07 2.55 5.18
CA PRO A 130 9.36 2.22 6.57
C PRO A 130 9.11 3.38 7.53
N GLY A 131 8.53 3.07 8.69
CA GLY A 131 8.11 4.05 9.70
C GLY A 131 6.74 4.67 9.47
N THR A 132 6.04 4.31 8.39
CA THR A 132 4.68 4.75 8.13
C THR A 132 3.65 3.73 8.60
N PHE A 133 2.42 4.19 8.79
CA PHE A 133 1.32 3.35 9.25
C PHE A 133 0.31 3.09 8.14
N LEU A 134 -0.29 1.92 8.17
CA LEU A 134 -1.53 1.62 7.47
C LEU A 134 -2.69 2.03 8.39
N TRP A 135 -3.57 2.90 7.91
CA TRP A 135 -4.66 3.47 8.70
C TRP A 135 -6.00 2.87 8.36
N SER A 136 -6.86 2.72 9.37
CA SER A 136 -8.25 2.30 9.15
C SER A 136 -9.13 3.43 8.63
N ALA A 137 -10.28 3.03 8.06
CA ALA A 137 -11.28 3.95 7.53
C ALA A 137 -11.94 4.81 8.61
N PRO A 138 -12.46 6.01 8.24
CA PRO A 138 -13.37 6.75 9.10
C PRO A 138 -14.57 5.86 9.49
N PRO A 139 -15.13 6.05 10.66
CA PRO A 139 -14.80 7.05 11.68
C PRO A 139 -13.81 6.54 12.75
N ARG A 140 -13.16 5.39 12.52
CA ARG A 140 -12.22 4.80 13.49
C ARG A 140 -10.83 5.41 13.39
N GLU A 141 -10.27 5.48 12.18
CA GLU A 141 -9.00 6.15 11.85
C GLU A 141 -7.86 5.81 12.82
N ARG A 142 -7.69 4.52 13.06
CA ARG A 142 -6.62 4.00 13.91
C ARG A 142 -5.46 3.44 13.07
N ALA A 143 -4.26 3.49 13.60
CA ALA A 143 -3.13 2.78 13.00
C ALA A 143 -3.32 1.27 13.16
N MET A 144 -3.42 0.55 12.06
CA MET A 144 -3.62 -0.90 12.03
C MET A 144 -2.29 -1.64 12.01
N MET A 145 -1.34 -1.16 11.22
CA MET A 145 -0.01 -1.76 11.07
C MET A 145 1.06 -0.66 10.96
N LEU A 146 2.28 -0.99 11.38
CA LEU A 146 3.49 -0.19 11.15
C LEU A 146 4.38 -0.92 10.14
N MET A 147 4.79 -0.25 9.08
CA MET A 147 5.81 -0.79 8.17
C MET A 147 7.18 -0.71 8.84
N LEU A 148 7.76 -1.87 9.15
CA LEU A 148 9.08 -1.98 9.76
C LEU A 148 10.18 -1.93 8.71
N GLU A 149 10.02 -2.64 7.61
CA GLU A 149 11.02 -2.77 6.56
C GLU A 149 10.39 -2.79 5.18
N ASP A 150 11.12 -2.29 4.21
CA ASP A 150 10.83 -2.34 2.80
C ASP A 150 12.18 -2.25 2.05
N THR A 151 12.59 -3.35 1.46
CA THR A 151 13.89 -3.45 0.79
C THR A 151 13.89 -2.83 -0.60
N VAL A 152 12.72 -2.67 -1.22
CA VAL A 152 12.56 -2.13 -2.59
C VAL A 152 12.26 -0.63 -2.57
N ARG A 153 11.55 -0.16 -1.54
CA ARG A 153 11.07 1.23 -1.38
C ARG A 153 10.17 1.68 -2.55
N CYS A 154 9.33 0.77 -2.98
CA CYS A 154 8.47 0.95 -4.12
C CYS A 154 7.08 0.37 -3.80
N ASN A 155 6.21 1.22 -3.29
CA ASN A 155 4.85 0.86 -2.93
C ASN A 155 3.89 1.94 -3.41
N ASP A 156 2.64 1.57 -3.61
CA ASP A 156 1.61 2.47 -4.09
C ASP A 156 0.34 2.39 -3.26
N VAL A 157 -0.29 3.54 -3.05
CA VAL A 157 -1.64 3.69 -2.46
C VAL A 157 -2.51 4.62 -3.32
N MET A 158 -2.10 4.88 -4.56
CA MET A 158 -2.79 5.78 -5.48
C MET A 158 -3.74 5.01 -6.41
N PHE A 159 -3.25 3.92 -6.97
CA PHE A 159 -4.04 3.10 -7.88
C PHE A 159 -4.90 2.09 -7.12
N PRO A 160 -6.14 1.87 -7.58
CA PRO A 160 -6.96 0.77 -7.08
C PRO A 160 -6.38 -0.57 -7.54
N ARG A 161 -6.81 -1.64 -6.91
CA ARG A 161 -6.60 -3.01 -7.41
C ARG A 161 -7.17 -3.18 -8.81
N CYS A 162 -6.57 -4.07 -9.60
CA CYS A 162 -7.13 -4.43 -10.89
C CYS A 162 -8.44 -5.24 -10.73
N SER A 163 -9.31 -5.13 -11.73
CA SER A 163 -10.62 -5.80 -11.78
C SER A 163 -10.91 -6.33 -13.18
N ALA A 164 -11.94 -7.16 -13.31
CA ALA A 164 -12.37 -7.67 -14.61
C ALA A 164 -12.68 -6.52 -15.59
N TYR A 165 -13.30 -5.44 -15.12
CA TYR A 165 -13.62 -4.26 -15.96
C TYR A 165 -12.36 -3.63 -16.57
N LEU A 166 -11.27 -3.55 -15.82
CA LEU A 166 -10.00 -3.00 -16.35
C LEU A 166 -9.53 -3.83 -17.56
N TYR A 167 -9.50 -5.16 -17.42
CA TYR A 167 -9.01 -6.03 -18.48
C TYR A 167 -9.95 -6.08 -19.68
N GLU A 168 -11.27 -6.01 -19.47
CA GLU A 168 -12.23 -5.94 -20.56
C GLU A 168 -12.16 -4.60 -21.29
N SER A 169 -12.18 -3.48 -20.57
CA SER A 169 -12.23 -2.14 -21.17
C SER A 169 -10.91 -1.71 -21.83
N ALA A 170 -9.75 -2.07 -21.25
CA ALA A 170 -8.46 -1.64 -21.76
C ALA A 170 -7.84 -2.65 -22.74
N TYR A 171 -8.07 -3.94 -22.54
CA TYR A 171 -7.41 -5.01 -23.30
C TYR A 171 -8.39 -5.89 -24.12
N GLY A 172 -9.71 -5.74 -23.95
CA GLY A 172 -10.71 -6.54 -24.63
C GLY A 172 -10.83 -7.99 -24.13
N PHE A 173 -10.33 -8.29 -22.94
CA PHE A 173 -10.41 -9.63 -22.36
C PHE A 173 -11.73 -9.84 -21.65
N HIS A 174 -12.57 -10.75 -22.14
CA HIS A 174 -13.85 -11.08 -21.50
C HIS A 174 -13.70 -11.84 -20.18
N ALA A 175 -12.58 -12.51 -19.96
CA ALA A 175 -12.23 -13.16 -18.72
C ALA A 175 -10.73 -13.03 -18.49
N HIS A 176 -10.33 -12.56 -17.32
CA HIS A 176 -8.93 -12.42 -16.93
C HIS A 176 -8.80 -12.52 -15.41
N THR A 177 -7.73 -13.15 -14.96
CA THR A 177 -7.32 -13.20 -13.55
C THR A 177 -7.10 -11.78 -13.05
N ASN A 178 -7.76 -11.39 -11.97
CA ASN A 178 -7.68 -10.03 -11.43
C ASN A 178 -7.72 -10.02 -9.90
N CYS A 179 -7.19 -8.95 -9.30
CA CYS A 179 -7.01 -8.85 -7.86
C CYS A 179 -8.32 -8.77 -7.09
N HIS A 180 -9.37 -8.15 -7.66
CA HIS A 180 -10.66 -8.06 -7.01
C HIS A 180 -11.25 -9.46 -6.78
N ASP A 181 -11.26 -10.31 -7.79
CA ASP A 181 -11.80 -11.66 -7.69
C ASP A 181 -10.94 -12.55 -6.80
N ILE A 182 -9.61 -12.42 -6.89
CA ILE A 182 -8.69 -13.17 -6.04
C ILE A 182 -8.88 -12.81 -4.55
N GLN A 183 -8.95 -11.52 -4.21
CA GLN A 183 -9.20 -11.08 -2.83
C GLN A 183 -10.58 -11.48 -2.34
N SER A 184 -11.62 -11.36 -3.20
CA SER A 184 -12.98 -11.80 -2.89
C SER A 184 -12.99 -13.26 -2.47
N GLU A 185 -12.32 -14.12 -3.25
CA GLU A 185 -12.27 -15.56 -2.93
C GLU A 185 -11.39 -15.85 -1.70
N ALA A 186 -10.23 -15.18 -1.57
CA ALA A 186 -9.34 -15.38 -0.43
C ALA A 186 -9.98 -15.03 0.92
N GLN A 187 -10.82 -13.99 0.96
CA GLN A 187 -11.48 -13.54 2.19
C GLN A 187 -12.81 -14.24 2.49
N ARG A 188 -13.35 -14.98 1.52
CA ARG A 188 -14.65 -15.66 1.62
C ARG A 188 -14.69 -16.68 2.75
N GLU A 189 -13.57 -17.33 3.06
CA GLU A 189 -13.46 -18.25 4.19
C GLU A 189 -13.75 -17.59 5.55
N TYR A 190 -13.84 -16.24 5.60
CA TYR A 190 -14.21 -15.45 6.79
C TYR A 190 -15.58 -14.78 6.65
N GLY A 191 -16.38 -15.20 5.69
CA GLY A 191 -17.74 -14.69 5.47
C GLY A 191 -17.78 -13.29 4.83
N LEU A 192 -16.65 -12.76 4.36
CA LEU A 192 -16.59 -11.50 3.63
C LEU A 192 -17.03 -11.71 2.17
N THR A 193 -17.66 -10.70 1.61
CA THR A 193 -18.23 -10.69 0.27
C THR A 193 -17.36 -9.92 -0.72
N PRO A 194 -17.60 -9.98 -2.02
CA PRO A 194 -16.94 -9.12 -2.99
C PRO A 194 -17.08 -7.62 -2.71
N ASP A 195 -18.18 -7.19 -2.09
CA ASP A 195 -18.41 -5.78 -1.71
C ASP A 195 -17.47 -5.31 -0.58
N ASP A 196 -16.87 -6.25 0.16
CA ASP A 196 -15.91 -5.97 1.20
C ASP A 196 -14.44 -5.91 0.68
N VAL A 197 -14.22 -6.00 -0.62
CA VAL A 197 -12.89 -5.79 -1.22
C VAL A 197 -12.66 -4.30 -1.43
N HIS A 198 -11.91 -3.68 -0.53
CA HIS A 198 -11.58 -2.26 -0.56
C HIS A 198 -10.33 -1.98 -1.40
N ASP A 199 -10.00 -0.69 -1.62
CA ASP A 199 -8.78 -0.30 -2.30
C ASP A 199 -7.57 -0.85 -1.58
N SER A 200 -6.66 -1.47 -2.34
CA SER A 200 -5.50 -2.17 -1.81
C SER A 200 -4.30 -1.26 -1.61
N TYR A 201 -3.46 -1.62 -0.67
CA TYR A 201 -2.07 -1.19 -0.64
C TYR A 201 -1.29 -2.07 -1.61
N ASN A 202 -0.66 -1.47 -2.61
CA ASN A 202 0.02 -2.20 -3.67
C ASN A 202 1.52 -2.28 -3.37
N PHE A 203 1.94 -3.35 -2.70
CA PHE A 203 3.36 -3.57 -2.38
C PHE A 203 4.15 -3.91 -3.65
N PHE A 204 5.37 -3.38 -3.73
CA PHE A 204 6.28 -3.51 -4.86
C PHE A 204 5.77 -2.88 -6.16
N MET A 205 4.72 -2.07 -6.13
CA MET A 205 4.22 -1.35 -7.28
C MET A 205 4.86 0.04 -7.36
N CYS A 206 5.67 0.27 -8.38
CA CYS A 206 6.34 1.54 -8.60
C CYS A 206 5.45 2.50 -9.39
N THR A 207 5.15 3.65 -8.81
CA THR A 207 4.30 4.67 -9.44
C THR A 207 4.87 6.06 -9.29
N GLU A 208 4.49 6.95 -10.20
CA GLU A 208 4.80 8.39 -10.09
C GLU A 208 3.62 9.22 -10.59
N VAL A 209 3.61 10.50 -10.26
CA VAL A 209 2.67 11.48 -10.83
C VAL A 209 3.43 12.37 -11.80
N ARG A 210 3.03 12.37 -13.06
CA ARG A 210 3.59 13.23 -14.10
C ARG A 210 2.48 13.95 -14.84
N GLY A 211 2.59 15.26 -14.96
CA GLY A 211 1.58 16.06 -15.65
C GLY A 211 0.16 15.92 -15.10
N GLY A 212 0.01 15.66 -13.80
CA GLY A 212 -1.28 15.43 -13.13
C GLY A 212 -1.89 14.03 -13.35
N ARG A 213 -1.16 13.11 -13.98
CA ARG A 213 -1.57 11.72 -14.19
C ARG A 213 -0.70 10.77 -13.39
N GLY A 214 -1.29 9.72 -12.86
CA GLY A 214 -0.56 8.60 -12.29
C GLY A 214 0.04 7.73 -13.40
N GLU A 215 1.32 7.40 -13.28
CA GLU A 215 2.03 6.50 -14.20
C GLU A 215 2.56 5.29 -13.42
N ILE A 216 2.39 4.11 -14.01
CA ILE A 216 2.97 2.86 -13.48
C ILE A 216 4.36 2.71 -14.09
N LYS A 217 5.35 2.61 -13.22
CA LYS A 217 6.74 2.38 -13.60
C LYS A 217 7.06 0.89 -13.57
N ARG A 218 8.13 0.53 -14.27
CA ARG A 218 8.64 -0.84 -14.22
C ARG A 218 9.10 -1.21 -12.82
N GLN A 219 8.66 -2.35 -12.34
CA GLN A 219 9.04 -2.90 -11.06
C GLN A 219 10.46 -3.44 -11.10
N HIS A 220 11.21 -3.32 -10.01
CA HIS A 220 12.64 -3.69 -9.94
C HIS A 220 13.00 -4.57 -8.74
N SER A 221 12.00 -5.15 -8.07
CA SER A 221 12.25 -6.08 -6.97
C SER A 221 12.91 -7.37 -7.47
N LYS A 222 13.70 -7.98 -6.60
CA LYS A 222 14.46 -9.20 -6.84
C LYS A 222 14.05 -10.30 -5.86
N ALA A 223 14.46 -11.52 -6.11
CA ALA A 223 14.28 -12.62 -5.16
C ALA A 223 14.85 -12.26 -3.78
N GLY A 224 14.08 -12.52 -2.73
CA GLY A 224 14.40 -12.18 -1.35
C GLY A 224 14.02 -10.75 -0.92
N ASP A 225 13.67 -9.86 -1.84
CA ASP A 225 13.13 -8.55 -1.50
C ASP A 225 11.80 -8.71 -0.76
N HIS A 226 11.56 -7.83 0.23
CA HIS A 226 10.39 -7.99 1.09
C HIS A 226 9.93 -6.66 1.72
N VAL A 227 8.70 -6.71 2.22
CA VAL A 227 8.16 -5.75 3.17
C VAL A 227 7.80 -6.46 4.47
N GLU A 228 7.97 -5.77 5.60
CA GLU A 228 7.60 -6.25 6.93
C GLU A 228 6.64 -5.28 7.61
N LEU A 229 5.55 -5.82 8.13
CA LEU A 229 4.44 -5.08 8.72
C LEU A 229 4.16 -5.61 10.13
N LEU A 230 4.32 -4.75 11.14
CA LEU A 230 3.97 -5.05 12.53
C LEU A 230 2.49 -4.77 12.77
N ALA A 231 1.73 -5.76 13.21
CA ALA A 231 0.34 -5.61 13.60
C ALA A 231 0.19 -4.85 14.92
N LEU A 232 -0.63 -3.80 14.94
CA LEU A 232 -0.92 -2.99 16.11
C LEU A 232 -2.27 -3.34 16.76
N MET A 233 -3.02 -4.24 16.14
CA MET A 233 -4.26 -4.85 16.60
C MET A 233 -4.43 -6.21 15.94
N ASP A 234 -5.39 -7.01 16.39
CA ASP A 234 -5.70 -8.29 15.75
C ASP A 234 -6.38 -8.04 14.41
N LEU A 235 -5.82 -8.62 13.34
CA LEU A 235 -6.19 -8.37 11.95
C LEU A 235 -6.47 -9.66 11.20
N LEU A 236 -7.34 -9.55 10.21
CA LEU A 236 -7.35 -10.44 9.06
C LEU A 236 -6.58 -9.73 7.94
N ALA A 237 -5.44 -10.27 7.54
CA ALA A 237 -4.63 -9.77 6.43
C ALA A 237 -4.95 -10.57 5.15
N VAL A 238 -5.18 -9.88 4.03
CA VAL A 238 -5.60 -10.48 2.76
C VAL A 238 -4.68 -10.03 1.63
N PRO A 239 -3.44 -10.51 1.56
CA PRO A 239 -2.57 -10.33 0.41
C PRO A 239 -2.98 -11.23 -0.75
N ASN A 240 -2.71 -10.79 -1.98
CA ASN A 240 -2.82 -11.63 -3.18
C ASN A 240 -1.69 -11.35 -4.17
N VAL A 241 -1.36 -12.35 -4.98
CA VAL A 241 -0.48 -12.19 -6.15
C VAL A 241 -1.27 -11.40 -7.20
N CYS A 242 -0.82 -10.18 -7.53
CA CYS A 242 -1.50 -9.33 -8.50
C CYS A 242 -1.59 -10.01 -9.87
N GLY A 243 -2.80 -10.02 -10.45
CA GLY A 243 -3.10 -10.69 -11.73
C GLY A 243 -2.59 -9.97 -12.99
N ALA A 244 -1.73 -8.97 -12.85
CA ALA A 244 -1.30 -8.06 -13.92
C ALA A 244 -0.17 -8.65 -14.78
N ASP A 245 -0.45 -9.71 -15.55
CA ASP A 245 0.53 -10.39 -16.41
C ASP A 245 0.78 -9.67 -17.76
N VAL A 246 -0.07 -8.71 -18.13
CA VAL A 246 0.08 -7.86 -19.33
C VAL A 246 0.49 -6.43 -19.01
N MET A 247 0.99 -6.18 -17.79
CA MET A 247 1.34 -4.85 -17.29
C MET A 247 2.72 -4.85 -16.63
N ARG A 248 3.35 -3.67 -16.61
CA ARG A 248 4.63 -3.42 -15.91
C ARG A 248 4.55 -3.65 -14.40
N THR A 249 3.36 -3.61 -13.84
CA THR A 249 3.09 -3.86 -12.42
C THR A 249 3.71 -5.16 -11.92
N SER A 250 3.67 -6.22 -12.73
CA SER A 250 4.27 -7.53 -12.44
C SER A 250 5.31 -7.97 -13.48
N ASN A 251 5.94 -7.01 -14.17
CA ASN A 251 6.93 -7.26 -15.22
C ASN A 251 6.43 -8.27 -16.26
N PHE A 252 5.16 -8.14 -16.66
CA PHE A 252 4.49 -8.94 -17.68
C PHE A 252 4.51 -10.46 -17.44
N ALA A 253 4.65 -10.88 -16.18
CA ALA A 253 4.57 -12.31 -15.80
C ALA A 253 4.23 -12.46 -14.33
N LEU A 254 3.36 -13.41 -14.00
CA LEU A 254 3.01 -13.68 -12.60
C LEU A 254 4.01 -14.64 -11.98
N LYS A 255 4.37 -14.37 -10.73
CA LYS A 255 5.36 -15.12 -9.95
C LYS A 255 4.85 -15.35 -8.53
N PRO A 256 5.32 -16.42 -7.86
CA PRO A 256 4.90 -16.71 -6.49
C PRO A 256 5.42 -15.68 -5.50
N ILE A 257 4.65 -15.52 -4.41
CA ILE A 257 4.99 -14.66 -3.26
C ILE A 257 4.97 -15.50 -1.99
N LYS A 258 5.96 -15.32 -1.14
CA LYS A 258 6.03 -15.98 0.16
C LYS A 258 5.51 -15.07 1.26
N LEU A 259 4.64 -15.61 2.11
CA LEU A 259 4.15 -15.00 3.34
C LEU A 259 4.80 -15.69 4.54
N SER A 260 5.28 -14.93 5.49
CA SER A 260 5.73 -15.46 6.78
C SER A 260 5.20 -14.58 7.92
N ILE A 261 4.76 -15.23 9.01
CA ILE A 261 4.36 -14.53 10.23
C ILE A 261 5.36 -14.87 11.33
N TYR A 262 5.82 -13.86 12.02
CA TYR A 262 6.75 -13.97 13.14
C TYR A 262 6.17 -13.35 14.41
N SER A 263 6.60 -13.80 15.57
CA SER A 263 6.46 -13.01 16.81
C SER A 263 7.30 -11.74 16.68
N ALA A 264 6.78 -10.59 17.11
CA ALA A 264 7.61 -9.38 17.15
C ALA A 264 8.74 -9.52 18.17
N SER A 265 9.91 -9.01 17.82
CA SER A 265 11.02 -8.89 18.75
C SER A 265 10.84 -7.65 19.66
N PRO A 266 11.54 -7.58 20.81
CA PRO A 266 11.60 -6.37 21.62
C PRO A 266 12.03 -5.12 20.81
N ARG A 267 12.94 -5.30 19.84
CA ARG A 267 13.38 -4.23 18.95
C ARG A 267 12.27 -3.74 18.03
N ASP A 268 11.42 -4.63 17.51
CA ASP A 268 10.28 -4.25 16.66
C ASP A 268 9.26 -3.42 17.44
N LEU A 269 8.91 -3.88 18.63
CA LEU A 269 7.94 -3.20 19.49
C LEU A 269 8.43 -1.81 19.91
N ALA A 270 9.72 -1.66 20.18
CA ALA A 270 10.32 -0.37 20.53
C ALA A 270 10.35 0.65 19.37
N ARG A 271 10.10 0.21 18.14
CA ARG A 271 9.98 1.11 16.97
C ARG A 271 8.62 1.78 16.85
N VAL A 272 7.61 1.32 17.60
CA VAL A 272 6.28 1.91 17.59
C VAL A 272 6.30 3.23 18.36
N PRO A 273 6.12 4.39 17.72
CA PRO A 273 6.05 5.65 18.42
C PRO A 273 4.76 5.74 19.23
N PRO A 274 4.69 6.60 20.25
CA PRO A 274 3.46 6.85 20.98
C PRO A 274 2.33 7.28 20.04
N LEU A 275 1.24 6.51 19.99
CA LEU A 275 0.06 6.80 19.18
C LEU A 275 -0.89 7.69 20.01
N ARG A 276 -1.34 8.80 19.41
CA ARG A 276 -2.34 9.67 20.01
C ARG A 276 -3.73 9.15 19.67
N SER A 277 -4.60 9.11 20.67
CA SER A 277 -6.04 8.90 20.48
C SER A 277 -6.77 10.24 20.51
N TYR A 278 -7.78 10.36 19.68
CA TYR A 278 -8.60 11.57 19.58
C TYR A 278 -10.05 11.26 19.90
N ALA A 279 -10.76 12.21 20.52
CA ALA A 279 -12.17 12.05 20.89
C ALA A 279 -13.10 11.82 19.69
N SER A 280 -12.67 12.19 18.49
CA SER A 280 -13.41 11.93 17.24
C SER A 280 -13.32 10.49 16.75
N GLN A 281 -12.34 9.72 17.23
CA GLN A 281 -12.19 8.30 16.84
C GLN A 281 -13.28 7.47 17.51
N ARG A 282 -14.05 6.75 16.70
CA ARG A 282 -15.16 5.92 17.17
C ARG A 282 -14.71 4.49 17.37
N THR A 283 -15.28 3.84 18.37
CA THR A 283 -15.10 2.42 18.66
C THR A 283 -16.38 1.66 18.33
N PRO A 284 -16.37 0.31 18.25
CA PRO A 284 -17.60 -0.46 18.07
C PRO A 284 -18.68 -0.14 19.11
N ALA A 285 -18.29 0.25 20.33
CA ALA A 285 -19.23 0.61 21.39
C ALA A 285 -20.02 1.91 21.09
N ASP A 286 -19.46 2.83 20.27
CA ASP A 286 -20.12 4.07 19.87
C ASP A 286 -21.24 3.87 18.85
N PHE A 287 -21.29 2.69 18.22
CA PHE A 287 -22.28 2.34 17.21
C PHE A 287 -23.38 1.42 17.76
N ARG A 288 -23.76 1.60 19.02
CA ARG A 288 -24.86 0.88 19.65
C ARG A 288 -26.20 1.32 19.03
N ASN A 289 -26.45 0.85 17.83
CA ASN A 289 -27.72 1.05 17.15
C ASN A 289 -28.41 -0.31 17.05
N PRO A 290 -29.71 -0.42 17.44
CA PRO A 290 -30.48 -1.64 17.28
C PRO A 290 -30.58 -2.14 15.83
N HIS A 291 -30.30 -1.28 14.86
CA HIS A 291 -30.22 -1.64 13.43
C HIS A 291 -28.85 -2.16 13.00
N ILE A 292 -27.83 -2.11 13.85
CA ILE A 292 -26.53 -2.72 13.56
C ILE A 292 -26.69 -4.24 13.61
N ARG A 293 -26.58 -4.84 12.45
CA ARG A 293 -26.77 -6.27 12.27
C ARG A 293 -25.61 -7.06 12.89
N GLY A 294 -25.97 -8.14 13.61
CA GLY A 294 -25.21 -9.33 13.85
C GLY A 294 -23.78 -9.19 14.36
N GLU A 295 -23.10 -10.28 14.35
CA GLU A 295 -21.69 -10.38 14.72
C GLU A 295 -20.79 -9.70 13.68
N ARG A 296 -19.83 -8.92 14.15
CA ARG A 296 -18.84 -8.23 13.31
C ARG A 296 -17.45 -8.85 13.40
N ALA A 297 -17.26 -9.75 14.37
CA ALA A 297 -16.03 -10.52 14.48
C ALA A 297 -15.90 -11.48 13.30
N LEU A 298 -14.72 -11.50 12.70
CA LEU A 298 -14.41 -12.41 11.62
C LEU A 298 -14.02 -13.77 12.20
N ARG A 299 -14.57 -14.84 11.63
CA ARG A 299 -14.24 -16.22 12.01
C ARG A 299 -14.07 -17.03 10.76
N ARG A 300 -13.02 -17.80 10.74
CA ARG A 300 -12.76 -18.75 9.66
C ARG A 300 -13.84 -19.83 9.62
N GLU A 301 -14.42 -20.04 8.45
CA GLU A 301 -15.34 -21.15 8.21
C GLU A 301 -14.54 -22.47 8.16
N PRO A 302 -14.81 -23.42 9.06
CA PRO A 302 -14.09 -24.69 9.07
C PRO A 302 -14.34 -25.46 7.77
N GLY A 303 -13.27 -25.90 7.12
CA GLY A 303 -13.35 -26.70 5.91
C GLY A 303 -13.53 -25.93 4.61
N TYR A 304 -13.69 -24.59 4.64
CA TYR A 304 -13.69 -23.81 3.43
C TYR A 304 -12.29 -23.86 2.76
N VAL A 305 -12.28 -24.16 1.46
CA VAL A 305 -11.08 -24.18 0.65
C VAL A 305 -11.27 -23.18 -0.50
N PRO A 306 -10.51 -22.08 -0.56
CA PRO A 306 -10.60 -21.11 -1.64
C PRO A 306 -10.36 -21.75 -3.00
N ALA A 307 -11.25 -21.46 -3.96
CA ALA A 307 -11.21 -21.97 -5.33
C ALA A 307 -11.03 -20.80 -6.30
N PHE A 308 -9.79 -20.47 -6.63
CA PHE A 308 -9.47 -19.37 -7.52
C PHE A 308 -9.79 -19.72 -8.96
N THR A 309 -10.62 -18.88 -9.60
CA THR A 309 -10.89 -18.95 -11.03
C THR A 309 -9.82 -18.16 -11.76
N ASN A 310 -8.80 -18.86 -12.26
CA ASN A 310 -7.74 -18.25 -13.03
C ASN A 310 -7.93 -18.55 -14.51
N VAL A 311 -7.74 -17.57 -15.37
CA VAL A 311 -7.46 -17.83 -16.78
C VAL A 311 -6.18 -18.65 -16.82
N PRO A 312 -6.08 -19.67 -17.70
CA PRO A 312 -4.92 -20.52 -17.75
C PRO A 312 -3.61 -19.71 -17.81
N LEU A 313 -2.84 -19.77 -16.74
CA LEU A 313 -1.56 -19.06 -16.61
C LEU A 313 -0.41 -19.88 -17.19
N ARG A 314 -0.73 -20.90 -17.97
CA ARG A 314 0.26 -21.75 -18.62
C ARG A 314 1.02 -20.95 -19.68
N LEU A 315 2.29 -20.76 -19.44
CA LEU A 315 3.19 -20.17 -20.43
C LEU A 315 3.45 -21.18 -21.55
N THR A 316 3.26 -20.74 -22.80
CA THR A 316 3.63 -21.49 -23.99
C THR A 316 4.87 -20.84 -24.58
N PRO A 317 5.97 -21.55 -24.77
CA PRO A 317 7.18 -20.99 -25.41
C PRO A 317 6.91 -20.65 -26.88
N TYR A 318 7.34 -19.45 -27.26
CA TYR A 318 7.44 -19.02 -28.66
C TYR A 318 8.90 -18.67 -28.94
N GLU A 319 9.41 -19.15 -30.03
CA GLU A 319 10.80 -18.92 -30.44
C GLU A 319 10.86 -17.80 -31.47
N PHE A 320 11.78 -16.88 -31.27
CA PHE A 320 12.02 -15.75 -32.17
C PHE A 320 13.51 -15.73 -32.53
N GLU A 321 13.81 -15.78 -33.82
CA GLU A 321 15.17 -15.57 -34.30
C GLU A 321 15.48 -14.09 -34.42
N LEU A 322 16.44 -13.61 -33.62
CA LEU A 322 16.91 -12.23 -33.66
C LEU A 322 18.29 -12.16 -34.35
N ASP A 323 18.43 -11.25 -35.30
CA ASP A 323 19.75 -10.98 -35.91
C ASP A 323 20.66 -10.19 -34.92
N ALA A 324 21.91 -9.98 -35.31
CA ALA A 324 22.91 -9.29 -34.47
C ALA A 324 22.51 -7.85 -34.12
N SER A 325 21.84 -7.15 -35.04
CA SER A 325 21.35 -5.76 -34.80
C SER A 325 20.19 -5.74 -33.82
N GLU A 326 19.29 -6.68 -33.93
CA GLU A 326 18.13 -6.81 -33.04
C GLU A 326 18.55 -7.21 -31.62
N ARG A 327 19.49 -8.16 -31.48
CA ARG A 327 20.10 -8.50 -30.19
C ARG A 327 20.81 -7.29 -29.56
N ALA A 328 21.56 -6.52 -30.34
CA ALA A 328 22.21 -5.33 -29.84
C ALA A 328 21.19 -4.28 -29.33
N ARG A 329 20.03 -4.14 -29.97
CA ARG A 329 18.95 -3.27 -29.50
C ARG A 329 18.33 -3.79 -28.20
N LEU A 330 18.10 -5.09 -28.08
CA LEU A 330 17.61 -5.69 -26.85
C LEU A 330 18.59 -5.45 -25.69
N GLN A 331 19.89 -5.63 -25.91
CA GLN A 331 20.92 -5.35 -24.93
C GLN A 331 20.99 -3.86 -24.56
N ALA A 332 20.86 -2.96 -25.53
CA ALA A 332 20.85 -1.50 -25.32
C ALA A 332 19.59 -1.01 -24.59
N SER A 333 18.54 -1.83 -24.46
CA SER A 333 17.34 -1.47 -23.68
C SER A 333 17.60 -1.31 -22.19
N GLY A 334 18.71 -1.81 -21.66
CA GLY A 334 19.07 -1.76 -20.24
C GLY A 334 18.29 -2.75 -19.37
N LEU A 335 17.42 -3.58 -19.95
CA LEU A 335 16.54 -4.49 -19.20
C LEU A 335 17.27 -5.66 -18.54
N HIS A 336 18.51 -5.92 -18.91
CA HIS A 336 19.37 -6.90 -18.22
C HIS A 336 19.53 -6.58 -16.73
N SER A 337 19.43 -5.32 -16.34
CA SER A 337 19.48 -4.90 -14.91
C SER A 337 18.29 -5.44 -14.11
N ILE A 338 17.18 -5.79 -14.78
CA ILE A 338 15.95 -6.32 -14.19
C ILE A 338 15.87 -7.83 -14.38
N TYR A 339 16.13 -8.31 -15.60
CA TYR A 339 15.94 -9.70 -16.00
C TYR A 339 17.21 -10.55 -15.91
N GLY A 340 18.39 -9.95 -15.67
CA GLY A 340 19.65 -10.70 -15.69
C GLY A 340 19.86 -11.39 -17.01
N ASP A 341 20.09 -12.71 -16.97
CA ASP A 341 20.31 -13.56 -18.16
C ASP A 341 19.00 -14.05 -18.84
N ASP A 342 17.82 -13.67 -18.32
CA ASP A 342 16.53 -13.99 -18.95
C ASP A 342 16.25 -13.06 -20.15
N GLU A 343 16.89 -13.36 -21.28
CA GLU A 343 16.66 -12.63 -22.54
C GLU A 343 15.19 -12.72 -23.00
N GLY A 344 14.49 -13.82 -22.71
CA GLY A 344 13.08 -14.00 -23.03
C GLY A 344 12.18 -13.06 -22.24
N GLY A 345 12.45 -12.87 -20.96
CA GLY A 345 11.79 -11.89 -20.10
C GLY A 345 12.03 -10.45 -20.58
N ALA A 346 13.28 -10.13 -20.93
CA ALA A 346 13.62 -8.81 -21.47
C ALA A 346 12.92 -8.54 -22.81
N LEU A 347 12.88 -9.51 -23.71
CA LEU A 347 12.19 -9.39 -25.01
C LEU A 347 10.68 -9.20 -24.82
N ARG A 348 10.07 -9.97 -23.93
CA ARG A 348 8.65 -9.83 -23.57
C ARG A 348 8.35 -8.42 -23.07
N ASP A 349 9.18 -7.89 -22.18
CA ASP A 349 9.02 -6.54 -21.65
C ASP A 349 9.09 -5.48 -22.76
N VAL A 350 10.06 -5.57 -23.67
CA VAL A 350 10.17 -4.65 -24.83
C VAL A 350 8.89 -4.67 -25.64
N VAL A 351 8.39 -5.87 -25.98
CA VAL A 351 7.21 -6.05 -26.84
C VAL A 351 5.96 -5.47 -26.17
N PHE A 352 5.69 -5.82 -24.92
CA PHE A 352 4.49 -5.37 -24.23
C PHE A 352 4.57 -3.89 -23.82
N SER A 353 5.74 -3.36 -23.46
CA SER A 353 5.92 -1.93 -23.24
C SER A 353 5.69 -1.10 -24.51
N TRP A 354 6.12 -1.61 -25.66
CA TRP A 354 5.83 -1.02 -26.95
C TRP A 354 4.33 -1.05 -27.26
N TRP A 355 3.67 -2.18 -26.98
CA TRP A 355 2.23 -2.34 -27.17
C TRP A 355 1.42 -1.37 -26.30
N GLU A 356 1.71 -1.29 -25.00
CA GLU A 356 1.08 -0.35 -24.10
C GLU A 356 1.17 1.09 -24.60
N THR A 357 2.35 1.51 -25.02
CA THR A 357 2.58 2.89 -25.53
C THR A 357 1.78 3.18 -26.78
N ARG A 358 1.61 2.19 -27.66
CA ARG A 358 0.93 2.36 -28.97
C ARG A 358 -0.58 2.29 -28.89
N PHE A 359 -1.11 1.43 -28.03
CA PHE A 359 -2.53 1.07 -28.04
C PHE A 359 -3.28 1.53 -26.79
N LEU A 360 -2.62 1.72 -25.66
CA LEU A 360 -3.26 2.26 -24.46
C LEU A 360 -2.93 3.74 -24.23
N GLY A 361 -1.97 4.32 -24.94
CA GLY A 361 -1.56 5.71 -24.79
C GLY A 361 -0.90 6.03 -23.45
N GLN A 362 -0.24 5.05 -22.84
CA GLN A 362 0.52 5.18 -21.60
C GLN A 362 2.02 5.35 -21.86
#